data_0d317781579c269d3b02639b0344a991
#
_entry.id   0d317781579c269d3b02639b0344a991
#
_cell.length_a   1.000
_cell.length_b   1.000
_cell.length_c   1.000
_cell.angle_alpha   90.00
_cell.angle_beta   90.00
_cell.angle_gamma   90.00
#
_symmetry.space_group_name_H-M   'P 1'
#
loop_
_entity.id
_entity.type
_entity.pdbx_description
1 polymer ?
#
loop_
_entity_poly.entity_id
_entity_poly.type
_entity_poly.pdbx_seq_one_letter_code
_entity_poly.pdbx_strand_id
1 'polypeptide(L)'
;MPVSKPKKSTSRKTVKKTAAKKTATKKTVKKQRTKVVCISHKEDNDGISSAALIRQAFGGDAILVDYPGQMDAIRQVVLDKKLNSLYICDLGLSKKTQDEFVDIMTTLRKNKIAVTYIDHHDIDPTVVKSLKKIKVKIIHDTNECTAVQVYTAFKSKLNDHASFVATCAAITDYMEDRPIGSKLLQIYDRQF
;
A
#
# COMPACT_ATOMS: atom_id res chain seq x y z
N MET A 1 -57.77 75.36 34.01
CA MET A 1 -56.93 75.57 32.82
C MET A 1 -55.46 75.50 33.20
N PRO A 2 -54.73 74.46 32.92
CA PRO A 2 -53.27 74.53 33.03
C PRO A 2 -52.55 74.35 31.66
N VAL A 3 -51.54 75.15 31.51
CA VAL A 3 -50.69 75.36 30.37
C VAL A 3 -49.66 74.25 30.27
N SER A 4 -49.55 73.64 29.11
CA SER A 4 -48.52 72.57 28.78
C SER A 4 -47.21 73.21 28.33
N LYS A 5 -46.07 72.68 28.90
CA LYS A 5 -44.74 73.04 28.50
C LYS A 5 -44.19 72.03 27.47
N PRO A 6 -43.35 72.41 26.49
CA PRO A 6 -42.84 71.56 25.45
C PRO A 6 -41.62 70.67 25.90
N LYS A 7 -41.58 69.41 25.43
CA LYS A 7 -40.50 68.48 25.64
C LYS A 7 -39.38 68.70 24.63
N LYS A 8 -38.15 68.82 25.11
CA LYS A 8 -36.91 68.84 24.31
C LYS A 8 -36.61 67.43 23.69
N SER A 9 -36.45 67.44 22.37
CA SER A 9 -35.98 66.29 21.61
C SER A 9 -34.44 66.17 21.71
N THR A 10 -33.93 65.06 22.24
CA THR A 10 -32.54 64.69 22.20
C THR A 10 -32.28 63.66 21.09
N SER A 11 -31.62 64.11 20.01
CA SER A 11 -31.18 63.31 18.89
C SER A 11 -30.06 62.39 19.32
N ARG A 12 -30.30 61.08 19.29
CA ARG A 12 -29.32 60.03 19.53
C ARG A 12 -28.71 59.58 18.18
N LYS A 13 -27.45 59.97 17.91
CA LYS A 13 -26.68 59.49 16.75
C LYS A 13 -26.36 58.01 16.94
N THR A 14 -26.91 57.17 16.08
CA THR A 14 -26.58 55.75 15.98
C THR A 14 -25.30 55.56 15.13
N VAL A 15 -24.23 55.14 15.75
CA VAL A 15 -23.00 54.78 15.05
C VAL A 15 -23.18 53.35 14.53
N LYS A 16 -23.27 53.20 13.22
CA LYS A 16 -23.23 51.88 12.54
C LYS A 16 -21.81 51.33 12.55
N LYS A 17 -21.57 50.27 13.35
CA LYS A 17 -20.36 49.43 13.25
C LYS A 17 -20.50 48.54 12.03
N THR A 18 -19.71 48.79 11.01
CA THR A 18 -19.49 47.89 9.85
C THR A 18 -18.63 46.73 10.30
N ALA A 19 -19.23 45.54 10.43
CA ALA A 19 -18.52 44.29 10.67
C ALA A 19 -17.90 43.82 9.37
N ALA A 20 -16.57 43.89 9.27
CA ALA A 20 -15.78 43.31 8.18
C ALA A 20 -15.85 41.78 8.27
N LYS A 21 -16.53 41.16 7.31
CA LYS A 21 -16.63 39.70 7.14
C LYS A 21 -15.32 39.19 6.58
N LYS A 22 -14.45 38.61 7.46
CA LYS A 22 -13.24 37.89 7.04
C LYS A 22 -13.67 36.62 6.31
N THR A 23 -13.60 36.62 4.99
CA THR A 23 -13.71 35.40 4.16
C THR A 23 -12.49 34.56 4.36
N ALA A 24 -12.59 33.48 5.16
CA ALA A 24 -11.57 32.47 5.29
C ALA A 24 -11.54 31.62 4.02
N THR A 25 -10.58 31.84 3.14
CA THR A 25 -10.31 31.01 1.99
C THR A 25 -9.83 29.65 2.47
N LYS A 26 -10.69 28.63 2.42
CA LYS A 26 -10.32 27.23 2.63
C LYS A 26 -9.34 26.84 1.51
N LYS A 27 -8.04 26.78 1.82
CA LYS A 27 -7.04 26.12 0.97
C LYS A 27 -7.44 24.64 0.87
N THR A 28 -8.03 24.25 -0.26
CA THR A 28 -8.22 22.85 -0.63
C THR A 28 -6.84 22.24 -0.81
N VAL A 29 -6.39 21.49 0.18
CA VAL A 29 -5.18 20.65 0.05
C VAL A 29 -5.54 19.58 -0.99
N LYS A 30 -5.05 19.73 -2.22
CA LYS A 30 -5.12 18.69 -3.25
C LYS A 30 -4.47 17.45 -2.66
N LYS A 31 -5.26 16.40 -2.38
CA LYS A 31 -4.80 15.10 -1.94
C LYS A 31 -3.86 14.59 -3.03
N GLN A 32 -2.56 14.61 -2.77
CA GLN A 32 -1.54 14.15 -3.69
C GLN A 32 -1.83 12.67 -3.94
N ARG A 33 -2.09 12.27 -5.20
CA ARG A 33 -2.29 10.86 -5.54
C ARG A 33 -1.00 10.14 -5.22
N THR A 34 -1.06 9.21 -4.27
CA THR A 34 0.08 8.38 -3.89
C THR A 34 0.25 7.31 -4.95
N LYS A 35 1.38 7.30 -5.67
CA LYS A 35 1.66 6.25 -6.64
C LYS A 35 2.07 4.98 -5.90
N VAL A 36 1.33 3.92 -6.13
CA VAL A 36 1.62 2.56 -5.65
C VAL A 36 2.16 1.76 -6.82
N VAL A 37 3.23 1.01 -6.60
CA VAL A 37 3.78 0.06 -7.57
C VAL A 37 3.96 -1.28 -6.87
N CYS A 38 3.58 -2.36 -7.56
CA CYS A 38 3.91 -3.73 -7.20
C CYS A 38 4.87 -4.30 -8.25
N ILE A 39 6.00 -4.86 -7.82
CA ILE A 39 6.90 -5.66 -8.67
C ILE A 39 6.74 -7.11 -8.23
N SER A 40 6.49 -8.02 -9.15
CA SER A 40 6.26 -9.42 -8.84
C SER A 40 6.77 -10.35 -9.94
N HIS A 41 6.94 -11.62 -9.61
CA HIS A 41 7.34 -12.64 -10.55
C HIS A 41 6.29 -12.85 -11.65
N LYS A 42 6.72 -13.16 -12.88
CA LYS A 42 5.80 -13.27 -14.04
C LYS A 42 5.62 -14.70 -14.56
N GLU A 43 6.53 -15.62 -14.23
CA GLU A 43 6.59 -16.95 -14.86
C GLU A 43 5.59 -17.94 -14.26
N ASP A 44 5.06 -17.66 -13.05
CA ASP A 44 4.11 -18.52 -12.37
C ASP A 44 2.86 -17.79 -11.90
N ASN A 45 1.88 -18.57 -11.47
CA ASN A 45 0.62 -18.04 -11.00
C ASN A 45 0.72 -17.39 -9.61
N ASP A 46 1.69 -17.76 -8.78
CA ASP A 46 1.85 -17.18 -7.45
C ASP A 46 2.26 -15.70 -7.57
N GLY A 47 3.29 -15.40 -8.35
CA GLY A 47 3.72 -14.02 -8.59
C GLY A 47 2.63 -13.18 -9.27
N ILE A 48 1.97 -13.70 -10.32
CA ILE A 48 0.90 -12.99 -11.04
C ILE A 48 -0.29 -12.70 -10.11
N SER A 49 -0.71 -13.70 -9.32
CA SER A 49 -1.82 -13.58 -8.36
C SER A 49 -1.47 -12.59 -7.25
N SER A 50 -0.24 -12.63 -6.73
CA SER A 50 0.26 -11.69 -5.74
C SER A 50 0.16 -10.24 -6.22
N ALA A 51 0.59 -9.96 -7.45
CA ALA A 51 0.47 -8.64 -8.05
C ALA A 51 -0.99 -8.20 -8.24
N ALA A 52 -1.86 -9.12 -8.68
CA ALA A 52 -3.29 -8.85 -8.86
C ALA A 52 -3.96 -8.50 -7.53
N LEU A 53 -3.68 -9.25 -6.46
CA LEU A 53 -4.21 -9.00 -5.12
C LEU A 53 -3.71 -7.67 -4.53
N ILE A 54 -2.43 -7.31 -4.72
CA ILE A 54 -1.90 -6.00 -4.31
C ILE A 54 -2.61 -4.87 -5.06
N ARG A 55 -2.79 -5.01 -6.39
CA ARG A 55 -3.52 -4.01 -7.18
C ARG A 55 -4.98 -3.87 -6.72
N GLN A 56 -5.64 -4.97 -6.38
CA GLN A 56 -7.00 -4.94 -5.86
C GLN A 56 -7.06 -4.19 -4.52
N ALA A 57 -6.12 -4.45 -3.62
CA ALA A 57 -6.11 -3.89 -2.27
C ALA A 57 -5.72 -2.40 -2.21
N PHE A 58 -4.83 -1.95 -3.10
CA PHE A 58 -4.20 -0.62 -3.00
C PHE A 58 -4.25 0.21 -4.28
N GLY A 59 -4.68 -0.39 -5.40
CA GLY A 59 -4.60 0.24 -6.72
C GLY A 59 -3.15 0.32 -7.23
N GLY A 60 -2.92 1.17 -8.22
CA GLY A 60 -1.59 1.44 -8.77
C GLY A 60 -1.18 0.50 -9.90
N ASP A 61 0.12 0.48 -10.19
CA ASP A 61 0.70 -0.27 -11.30
C ASP A 61 1.29 -1.60 -10.81
N ALA A 62 1.22 -2.64 -11.66
CA ALA A 62 1.96 -3.88 -11.47
C ALA A 62 3.00 -4.04 -12.58
N ILE A 63 4.20 -4.42 -12.20
CA ILE A 63 5.32 -4.73 -13.09
C ILE A 63 5.67 -6.20 -12.84
N LEU A 64 5.47 -7.03 -13.85
CA LEU A 64 5.80 -8.44 -13.78
C LEU A 64 7.18 -8.66 -14.41
N VAL A 65 8.06 -9.37 -13.70
CA VAL A 65 9.46 -9.53 -14.06
C VAL A 65 9.95 -10.97 -13.89
N ASP A 66 10.99 -11.32 -14.64
CA ASP A 66 11.73 -12.56 -14.44
C ASP A 66 13.03 -12.36 -13.71
N TYR A 67 13.62 -13.46 -13.31
CA TYR A 67 15.05 -13.56 -13.06
C TYR A 67 15.80 -13.58 -14.41
N PRO A 68 16.89 -12.81 -14.62
CA PRO A 68 17.58 -11.91 -13.71
C PRO A 68 17.09 -10.44 -13.75
N GLY A 69 16.02 -10.10 -14.47
CA GLY A 69 15.56 -8.72 -14.71
C GLY A 69 14.99 -7.98 -13.48
N GLN A 70 14.75 -8.71 -12.39
CA GLN A 70 14.12 -8.16 -11.18
C GLN A 70 14.83 -6.90 -10.63
N MET A 71 16.16 -6.92 -10.56
CA MET A 71 16.93 -5.81 -10.02
C MET A 71 16.88 -4.58 -10.93
N ASP A 72 16.84 -4.77 -12.26
CA ASP A 72 16.67 -3.68 -13.22
C ASP A 72 15.30 -3.01 -13.07
N ALA A 73 14.24 -3.78 -12.94
CA ALA A 73 12.91 -3.26 -12.70
C ALA A 73 12.83 -2.45 -11.39
N ILE A 74 13.44 -2.95 -10.31
CA ILE A 74 13.50 -2.25 -9.03
C ILE A 74 14.25 -0.93 -9.20
N ARG A 75 15.42 -0.91 -9.86
CA ARG A 75 16.19 0.31 -10.14
C ARG A 75 15.36 1.35 -10.92
N GLN A 76 14.62 0.91 -11.94
CA GLN A 76 13.77 1.82 -12.73
C GLN A 76 12.66 2.45 -11.90
N VAL A 77 11.98 1.67 -11.06
CA VAL A 77 10.90 2.16 -10.20
C VAL A 77 11.41 3.18 -9.18
N VAL A 78 12.63 3.00 -8.68
CA VAL A 78 13.26 3.93 -7.71
C VAL A 78 13.46 5.33 -8.29
N LEU A 79 13.60 5.46 -9.61
CA LEU A 79 13.76 6.75 -10.28
C LEU A 79 12.45 7.56 -10.36
N ASP A 80 11.30 6.94 -10.11
CA ASP A 80 10.01 7.64 -10.17
C ASP A 80 9.78 8.54 -8.94
N LYS A 81 9.93 9.83 -9.14
CA LYS A 81 9.72 10.85 -8.09
C LYS A 81 8.30 10.89 -7.51
N LYS A 82 7.33 10.22 -8.15
CA LYS A 82 5.93 10.12 -7.68
C LYS A 82 5.67 8.88 -6.84
N LEU A 83 6.63 7.97 -6.75
CA LEU A 83 6.52 6.74 -5.99
C LEU A 83 6.34 7.02 -4.50
N ASN A 84 5.31 6.46 -3.89
CA ASN A 84 5.06 6.55 -2.46
C ASN A 84 5.09 5.21 -1.75
N SER A 85 4.65 4.16 -2.45
CA SER A 85 4.60 2.81 -1.90
C SER A 85 5.07 1.80 -2.93
N LEU A 86 5.98 0.92 -2.52
CA LEU A 86 6.49 -0.19 -3.31
C LEU A 86 6.16 -1.49 -2.59
N TYR A 87 5.52 -2.39 -3.31
CA TYR A 87 5.34 -3.79 -2.93
C TYR A 87 6.25 -4.63 -3.81
N ILE A 88 6.97 -5.57 -3.22
CA ILE A 88 7.80 -6.54 -3.93
C ILE A 88 7.30 -7.90 -3.49
N CYS A 89 6.81 -8.69 -4.44
CA CYS A 89 6.16 -9.96 -4.16
C CYS A 89 6.83 -11.08 -4.95
N ASP A 90 7.02 -12.22 -4.29
CA ASP A 90 7.43 -13.46 -4.94
C ASP A 90 8.73 -13.32 -5.77
N LEU A 91 9.71 -12.67 -5.20
CA LEU A 91 11.01 -12.42 -5.83
C LEU A 91 12.12 -12.74 -4.84
N GLY A 92 12.56 -14.00 -4.84
CA GLY A 92 13.66 -14.48 -4.01
C GLY A 92 14.98 -13.72 -4.24
N LEU A 93 15.79 -13.62 -3.23
CA LEU A 93 17.05 -12.89 -3.26
C LEU A 93 18.26 -13.87 -3.28
N SER A 94 19.05 -13.77 -4.33
CA SER A 94 20.32 -14.51 -4.40
C SER A 94 21.43 -13.81 -3.61
N LYS A 95 22.48 -14.55 -3.23
CA LYS A 95 23.67 -13.97 -2.60
C LYS A 95 24.33 -12.85 -3.42
N LYS A 96 24.12 -12.85 -4.75
CA LYS A 96 24.68 -11.81 -5.64
C LYS A 96 23.88 -10.54 -5.66
N THR A 97 22.57 -10.60 -5.35
CA THR A 97 21.65 -9.47 -5.47
C THR A 97 21.24 -8.90 -4.12
N GLN A 98 21.39 -9.64 -3.04
CA GLN A 98 20.87 -9.26 -1.71
C GLN A 98 21.45 -7.94 -1.17
N ASP A 99 22.75 -7.70 -1.35
CA ASP A 99 23.39 -6.49 -0.82
C ASP A 99 22.92 -5.25 -1.58
N GLU A 100 22.88 -5.34 -2.92
CA GLU A 100 22.32 -4.28 -3.76
C GLU A 100 20.85 -4.02 -3.44
N PHE A 101 20.06 -5.08 -3.21
CA PHE A 101 18.68 -4.96 -2.81
C PHE A 101 18.53 -4.15 -1.51
N VAL A 102 19.32 -4.47 -0.49
CA VAL A 102 19.30 -3.75 0.81
C VAL A 102 19.69 -2.28 0.62
N ASP A 103 20.66 -1.97 -0.24
CA ASP A 103 21.09 -0.60 -0.53
C ASP A 103 19.99 0.21 -1.22
N ILE A 104 19.31 -0.38 -2.18
CA ILE A 104 18.16 0.24 -2.87
C ILE A 104 17.02 0.48 -1.86
N MET A 105 16.67 -0.52 -1.04
CA MET A 105 15.63 -0.37 -0.01
C MET A 105 16.00 0.72 1.00
N THR A 106 17.28 0.83 1.35
CA THR A 106 17.77 1.89 2.23
C THR A 106 17.54 3.27 1.61
N THR A 107 17.82 3.42 0.32
CA THR A 107 17.60 4.66 -0.42
C THR A 107 16.10 5.03 -0.48
N LEU A 108 15.23 4.08 -0.77
CA LEU A 108 13.79 4.28 -0.77
C LEU A 108 13.27 4.73 0.61
N ARG A 109 13.74 4.08 1.67
CA ARG A 109 13.33 4.43 3.04
C ARG A 109 13.83 5.80 3.48
N LYS A 110 15.05 6.20 3.11
CA LYS A 110 15.56 7.58 3.30
C LYS A 110 14.65 8.61 2.60
N ASN A 111 14.13 8.28 1.42
CA ASN A 111 13.20 9.10 0.66
C ASN A 111 11.73 9.00 1.15
N LYS A 112 11.50 8.36 2.31
CA LYS A 112 10.17 8.19 2.95
C LYS A 112 9.17 7.34 2.13
N ILE A 113 9.65 6.56 1.18
CA ILE A 113 8.81 5.63 0.41
C ILE A 113 8.51 4.42 1.30
N ALA A 114 7.23 4.06 1.40
CA ALA A 114 6.83 2.84 2.09
C ALA A 114 7.21 1.62 1.26
N VAL A 115 7.90 0.65 1.87
CA VAL A 115 8.29 -0.59 1.20
C VAL A 115 7.74 -1.77 1.97
N THR A 116 7.11 -2.71 1.25
CA THR A 116 6.65 -4.01 1.76
C THR A 116 7.24 -5.09 0.87
N TYR A 117 7.97 -6.03 1.47
CA TYR A 117 8.52 -7.22 0.82
C TYR A 117 7.71 -8.43 1.30
N ILE A 118 7.15 -9.20 0.37
CA ILE A 118 6.28 -10.35 0.63
C ILE A 118 6.81 -11.51 -0.19
N ASP A 119 7.18 -12.59 0.48
CA ASP A 119 7.85 -13.69 -0.22
C ASP A 119 7.79 -14.99 0.61
N HIS A 120 7.93 -16.13 -0.06
CA HIS A 120 8.01 -17.44 0.57
C HIS A 120 9.37 -18.14 0.37
N HIS A 121 10.22 -17.59 -0.49
CA HIS A 121 11.57 -18.14 -0.72
C HIS A 121 12.47 -17.98 0.51
N ASP A 122 13.48 -18.84 0.61
CA ASP A 122 14.48 -18.69 1.66
C ASP A 122 15.19 -17.33 1.56
N ILE A 123 15.29 -16.65 2.68
CA ILE A 123 15.98 -15.36 2.78
C ILE A 123 17.03 -15.39 3.87
N ASP A 124 18.25 -14.90 3.55
CA ASP A 124 19.34 -14.80 4.51
C ASP A 124 18.91 -14.00 5.75
N PRO A 125 19.05 -14.54 6.97
CA PRO A 125 18.69 -13.84 8.21
C PRO A 125 19.37 -12.49 8.37
N THR A 126 20.56 -12.29 7.82
CA THR A 126 21.27 -11.00 7.85
C THR A 126 20.59 -9.95 6.99
N VAL A 127 20.04 -10.36 5.84
CA VAL A 127 19.22 -9.51 4.96
C VAL A 127 17.93 -9.11 5.68
N VAL A 128 17.23 -10.08 6.29
CA VAL A 128 16.01 -9.80 7.08
C VAL A 128 16.30 -8.78 8.18
N LYS A 129 17.40 -8.96 8.91
CA LYS A 129 17.83 -8.02 9.97
C LYS A 129 18.09 -6.62 9.42
N SER A 130 18.76 -6.52 8.28
CA SER A 130 19.09 -5.26 7.61
C SER A 130 17.82 -4.54 7.14
N LEU A 131 16.89 -5.24 6.49
CA LEU A 131 15.61 -4.69 6.04
C LEU A 131 14.73 -4.21 7.20
N LYS A 132 14.66 -4.99 8.29
CA LYS A 132 13.94 -4.57 9.51
C LYS A 132 14.54 -3.30 10.12
N LYS A 133 15.87 -3.18 10.18
CA LYS A 133 16.58 -2.00 10.70
C LYS A 133 16.18 -0.72 9.96
N ILE A 134 16.00 -0.79 8.66
CA ILE A 134 15.57 0.34 7.83
C ILE A 134 14.04 0.48 7.71
N LYS A 135 13.29 -0.30 8.50
CA LYS A 135 11.82 -0.26 8.57
C LYS A 135 11.13 -0.63 7.25
N VAL A 136 11.66 -1.58 6.50
CA VAL A 136 10.93 -2.30 5.46
C VAL A 136 9.95 -3.23 6.16
N LYS A 137 8.67 -3.22 5.74
CA LYS A 137 7.70 -4.21 6.20
C LYS A 137 7.99 -5.53 5.50
N ILE A 138 8.19 -6.60 6.26
CA ILE A 138 8.42 -7.94 5.74
C ILE A 138 7.23 -8.81 6.13
N ILE A 139 6.65 -9.49 5.15
CA ILE A 139 5.70 -10.58 5.31
C ILE A 139 6.38 -11.76 4.66
N HIS A 140 6.76 -12.77 5.45
CA HIS A 140 7.56 -13.88 4.97
C HIS A 140 7.24 -15.13 5.74
N ASP A 141 6.81 -16.15 5.03
CA ASP A 141 6.50 -17.48 5.55
C ASP A 141 6.81 -18.51 4.46
N THR A 142 7.76 -19.40 4.72
CA THR A 142 8.14 -20.48 3.80
C THR A 142 7.11 -21.62 3.72
N ASN A 143 6.07 -21.58 4.55
CA ASN A 143 5.01 -22.59 4.55
C ASN A 143 3.77 -22.17 3.73
N GLU A 144 3.73 -20.99 3.16
CA GLU A 144 2.58 -20.51 2.38
C GLU A 144 3.08 -19.75 1.16
N CYS A 145 2.52 -19.98 -0.01
CA CYS A 145 2.86 -19.21 -1.20
C CYS A 145 2.59 -17.72 -1.03
N THR A 146 3.24 -16.90 -1.80
CA THR A 146 3.20 -15.43 -1.64
C THR A 146 1.79 -14.88 -1.78
N ALA A 147 0.97 -15.38 -2.72
CA ALA A 147 -0.42 -14.92 -2.90
C ALA A 147 -1.30 -15.22 -1.68
N VAL A 148 -1.10 -16.36 -1.01
CA VAL A 148 -1.79 -16.69 0.24
C VAL A 148 -1.38 -15.73 1.36
N GLN A 149 -0.09 -15.37 1.43
CA GLN A 149 0.40 -14.37 2.38
C GLN A 149 -0.18 -12.98 2.12
N VAL A 150 -0.25 -12.56 0.84
CA VAL A 150 -0.90 -11.28 0.43
C VAL A 150 -2.37 -11.29 0.80
N TYR A 151 -3.11 -12.36 0.44
CA TYR A 151 -4.52 -12.50 0.81
C TYR A 151 -4.73 -12.39 2.33
N THR A 152 -3.96 -13.13 3.09
CA THR A 152 -4.08 -13.15 4.57
C THR A 152 -3.78 -11.78 5.18
N ALA A 153 -2.73 -11.13 4.72
CA ALA A 153 -2.29 -9.83 5.26
C ALA A 153 -3.24 -8.67 4.92
N PHE A 154 -3.98 -8.77 3.81
CA PHE A 154 -4.78 -7.66 3.29
C PHE A 154 -6.25 -8.02 3.05
N LYS A 155 -6.74 -9.14 3.61
CA LYS A 155 -8.10 -9.67 3.44
C LYS A 155 -9.19 -8.60 3.55
N SER A 156 -9.08 -7.68 4.50
CA SER A 156 -10.08 -6.61 4.71
C SER A 156 -10.17 -5.58 3.59
N LYS A 157 -9.26 -5.62 2.62
CA LYS A 157 -9.19 -4.71 1.46
C LYS A 157 -9.48 -5.41 0.13
N LEU A 158 -9.72 -6.70 0.19
CA LEU A 158 -9.93 -7.57 -0.96
C LEU A 158 -11.41 -7.94 -1.09
N ASN A 159 -11.84 -8.26 -2.31
CA ASN A 159 -13.19 -8.74 -2.56
C ASN A 159 -13.31 -10.25 -2.28
N ASP A 160 -14.52 -10.78 -2.42
CA ASP A 160 -14.82 -12.18 -2.12
C ASP A 160 -14.11 -13.19 -3.04
N HIS A 161 -13.73 -12.78 -4.25
CA HIS A 161 -13.01 -13.64 -5.20
C HIS A 161 -11.52 -13.78 -4.89
N ALA A 162 -10.97 -12.95 -4.01
CA ALA A 162 -9.55 -12.96 -3.69
C ALA A 162 -9.09 -14.27 -3.03
N SER A 163 -9.96 -14.92 -2.26
CA SER A 163 -9.68 -16.24 -1.68
C SER A 163 -9.52 -17.32 -2.75
N PHE A 164 -10.32 -17.26 -3.82
CA PHE A 164 -10.18 -18.18 -4.96
C PHE A 164 -8.86 -17.97 -5.69
N VAL A 165 -8.50 -16.72 -5.96
CA VAL A 165 -7.20 -16.39 -6.59
C VAL A 165 -6.04 -16.92 -5.77
N ALA A 166 -6.05 -16.71 -4.43
CA ALA A 166 -5.02 -17.23 -3.55
C ALA A 166 -4.99 -18.77 -3.50
N THR A 167 -6.17 -19.43 -3.58
CA THR A 167 -6.25 -20.90 -3.65
C THR A 167 -5.64 -21.43 -4.94
N CYS A 168 -5.93 -20.82 -6.08
CA CYS A 168 -5.33 -21.20 -7.36
C CYS A 168 -3.81 -21.05 -7.36
N ALA A 169 -3.30 -19.98 -6.73
CA ALA A 169 -1.88 -19.78 -6.56
C ALA A 169 -1.25 -20.89 -5.71
N ALA A 170 -1.84 -21.22 -4.57
CA ALA A 170 -1.35 -22.30 -3.70
C ALA A 170 -1.28 -23.66 -4.43
N ILE A 171 -2.31 -23.99 -5.25
CA ILE A 171 -2.33 -25.25 -6.03
C ILE A 171 -1.20 -25.26 -7.06
N THR A 172 -1.00 -24.17 -7.79
CA THR A 172 0.02 -24.12 -8.85
C THR A 172 1.44 -24.03 -8.32
N ASP A 173 1.59 -23.59 -7.07
CA ASP A 173 2.86 -23.53 -6.35
C ASP A 173 3.13 -24.80 -5.50
N TYR A 174 2.27 -25.83 -5.64
CA TYR A 174 2.34 -27.07 -4.87
C TYR A 174 2.31 -26.88 -3.35
N MET A 175 1.56 -25.88 -2.90
CA MET A 175 1.41 -25.50 -1.48
C MET A 175 -0.05 -25.60 -0.99
N GLU A 176 -0.91 -26.32 -1.71
CA GLU A 176 -2.32 -26.51 -1.36
C GLU A 176 -2.53 -27.34 -0.08
N ASP A 177 -1.53 -28.12 0.34
CA ASP A 177 -1.51 -28.90 1.58
C ASP A 177 -1.05 -28.09 2.80
N ARG A 178 -0.60 -26.87 2.59
CA ARG A 178 -0.08 -25.99 3.64
C ARG A 178 -1.19 -25.47 4.56
N PRO A 179 -0.86 -24.99 5.79
CA PRO A 179 -1.88 -24.70 6.82
C PRO A 179 -2.98 -23.73 6.41
N ILE A 180 -2.68 -22.70 5.61
CA ILE A 180 -3.68 -21.75 5.11
C ILE A 180 -4.18 -22.18 3.74
N GLY A 181 -3.29 -22.62 2.85
CA GLY A 181 -3.62 -23.13 1.52
C GLY A 181 -4.70 -24.23 1.59
N SER A 182 -4.54 -25.22 2.46
CA SER A 182 -5.53 -26.31 2.63
C SER A 182 -6.89 -25.82 3.13
N LYS A 183 -6.92 -24.85 4.03
CA LYS A 183 -8.19 -24.26 4.50
C LYS A 183 -8.91 -23.49 3.40
N LEU A 184 -8.16 -22.80 2.54
CA LEU A 184 -8.71 -22.11 1.39
C LEU A 184 -9.25 -23.11 0.37
N LEU A 185 -8.48 -24.15 0.04
CA LEU A 185 -8.90 -25.20 -0.87
C LEU A 185 -10.20 -25.89 -0.40
N GLN A 186 -10.33 -26.22 0.88
CA GLN A 186 -11.53 -26.82 1.45
C GLN A 186 -12.81 -25.98 1.27
N ILE A 187 -12.70 -24.67 1.09
CA ILE A 187 -13.86 -23.81 0.81
C ILE A 187 -14.48 -24.18 -0.54
N TYR A 188 -13.65 -24.50 -1.52
CA TYR A 188 -14.05 -24.77 -2.91
C TYR A 188 -14.29 -26.26 -3.17
N ASP A 189 -13.53 -27.14 -2.54
CA ASP A 189 -13.63 -28.59 -2.69
C ASP A 189 -14.99 -29.16 -2.24
N ARG A 190 -15.67 -28.49 -1.31
CA ARG A 190 -17.01 -28.87 -0.82
C ARG A 190 -18.17 -28.51 -1.75
N GLN A 191 -17.89 -27.81 -2.85
CA GLN A 191 -18.91 -27.34 -3.79
C GLN A 191 -19.08 -28.27 -5.00
N PHE A 192 -18.27 -29.30 -5.10
CA PHE A 192 -18.27 -30.32 -6.14
C PHE A 192 -18.39 -31.73 -5.55
#